data_7cc583f93f72208d9e01e199fa7bc3ac
#
_entry.id   7cc583f93f72208d9e01e199fa7bc3ac
#
_cell.length_a   1.000
_cell.length_b   1.000
_cell.length_c   1.000
_cell.angle_alpha   90.00
_cell.angle_beta   90.00
_cell.angle_gamma   90.00
#
_symmetry.space_group_name_H-M   'P 1'
#
loop_
_entity.id
_entity.type
_entity.pdbx_description
1 polymer ?
#
loop_
_entity_poly.entity_id
_entity_poly.type
_entity_poly.pdbx_seq_one_letter_code
_entity_poly.pdbx_strand_id
1 'polypeptide(L)'
;MSGVAVGVTSRTDMVYEEKQQRAARRDGVPPQRSVSHIHPLPGAERHGWLTPRLIVLTLAIILLGAAAGLAGALVLPKTYGARAEILYSASQPQQGGDPLQQDRQLSTQLVLLKSRAVLGPIAQKQGRWYEDLDKDVTASILENSNVIQVEAHASTQPAALQTLQAVTNAYLAVAGQPSGVARNLTTQLAETRQNTAQLQTRIPQLVSAVLAGTATQASLDDARAQLAASLDREKALQTRIDEINLTGQSGPPAQVLTPPYSLPDPVSPRPPIATGIGALVGAVVAGAMLTIGSRRAHTSAGSGTSS
;
A
#
# COMPACT_ATOMS: atom_id res chain seq x y z
N MET A 1 -28.96 1.84 54.87
CA MET A 1 -29.18 2.36 53.52
C MET A 1 -28.62 1.34 52.53
N SER A 2 -29.49 0.60 51.90
CA SER A 2 -29.19 -0.58 51.07
C SER A 2 -28.78 -0.14 49.66
N GLY A 3 -27.59 -0.55 49.23
CA GLY A 3 -27.10 -0.36 47.85
C GLY A 3 -27.46 -1.58 47.00
N VAL A 4 -28.26 -1.38 45.95
CA VAL A 4 -28.63 -2.36 44.94
C VAL A 4 -27.51 -2.42 43.89
N ALA A 5 -26.85 -3.58 43.80
CA ALA A 5 -25.91 -3.86 42.70
C ALA A 5 -26.69 -4.36 41.50
N VAL A 6 -26.70 -3.54 40.41
CA VAL A 6 -27.21 -3.91 39.09
C VAL A 6 -26.10 -4.66 38.33
N GLY A 7 -26.30 -5.98 38.17
CA GLY A 7 -25.43 -6.83 37.38
C GLY A 7 -25.58 -6.53 35.86
N VAL A 8 -24.53 -6.01 35.26
CA VAL A 8 -24.42 -5.87 33.81
C VAL A 8 -23.95 -7.23 33.25
N THR A 9 -24.90 -8.05 32.78
CA THR A 9 -24.57 -9.24 31.98
C THR A 9 -24.11 -8.84 30.61
N SER A 10 -22.86 -9.18 30.30
CA SER A 10 -22.18 -8.87 29.04
C SER A 10 -22.85 -9.57 27.86
N ARG A 11 -23.09 -8.83 26.81
CA ARG A 11 -23.72 -9.27 25.52
C ARG A 11 -22.96 -10.42 24.84
N THR A 12 -21.74 -10.70 25.28
CA THR A 12 -20.88 -11.77 24.77
C THR A 12 -21.33 -13.18 25.22
N ASP A 13 -21.93 -13.30 26.37
CA ASP A 13 -22.34 -14.61 26.91
C ASP A 13 -23.58 -15.18 26.19
N MET A 14 -24.48 -14.33 25.69
CA MET A 14 -25.65 -14.77 24.93
C MET A 14 -25.32 -15.35 23.55
N VAL A 15 -24.23 -14.92 22.90
CA VAL A 15 -23.83 -15.42 21.59
C VAL A 15 -23.20 -16.82 21.68
N TYR A 16 -22.55 -17.13 22.80
CA TYR A 16 -21.94 -18.45 23.01
C TYR A 16 -23.00 -19.52 23.32
N GLU A 17 -24.04 -19.22 24.08
CA GLU A 17 -25.13 -20.17 24.38
C GLU A 17 -25.95 -20.53 23.14
N GLU A 18 -26.23 -19.55 22.23
CA GLU A 18 -26.98 -19.83 21.02
C GLU A 18 -26.20 -20.74 20.04
N LYS A 19 -24.87 -20.65 20.00
CA LYS A 19 -24.05 -21.58 19.22
C LYS A 19 -24.03 -23.00 19.76
N GLN A 20 -24.03 -23.18 21.05
CA GLN A 20 -24.08 -24.53 21.67
C GLN A 20 -25.44 -25.22 21.49
N GLN A 21 -26.55 -24.48 21.54
CA GLN A 21 -27.86 -25.05 21.30
C GLN A 21 -28.11 -25.43 19.85
N ARG A 22 -27.45 -24.77 18.86
CA ARG A 22 -27.50 -25.18 17.45
C ARG A 22 -26.66 -26.43 17.16
N ALA A 23 -25.61 -26.69 17.92
CA ALA A 23 -24.81 -27.90 17.77
C ALA A 23 -25.56 -29.16 18.30
N ALA A 24 -26.31 -29.03 19.40
CA ALA A 24 -27.06 -30.15 20.00
C ALA A 24 -28.29 -30.59 19.19
N ARG A 25 -28.78 -29.79 18.21
CA ARG A 25 -29.93 -30.16 17.35
C ARG A 25 -29.53 -30.93 16.08
N ARG A 26 -28.24 -31.19 15.82
CA ARG A 26 -27.79 -31.88 14.61
C ARG A 26 -27.62 -33.40 14.74
N ASP A 27 -27.80 -33.97 15.90
CA ASP A 27 -27.66 -35.43 16.14
C ASP A 27 -28.99 -36.19 16.08
N GLY A 28 -29.92 -35.71 15.26
CA GLY A 28 -31.07 -36.49 14.83
C GLY A 28 -30.67 -37.49 13.76
N VAL A 29 -30.22 -38.66 14.20
CA VAL A 29 -29.95 -39.83 13.33
C VAL A 29 -31.25 -40.22 12.65
N PRO A 30 -31.35 -40.11 11.29
CA PRO A 30 -32.53 -40.67 10.58
C PRO A 30 -32.41 -42.19 10.55
N PRO A 31 -33.56 -42.94 10.60
CA PRO A 31 -33.56 -44.40 10.62
C PRO A 31 -32.91 -44.94 9.32
N GLN A 32 -32.05 -45.93 9.50
CA GLN A 32 -31.42 -46.69 8.43
C GLN A 32 -32.48 -47.29 7.52
N ARG A 33 -32.60 -46.75 6.31
CA ARG A 33 -33.30 -47.44 5.21
C ARG A 33 -32.41 -48.57 4.71
N SER A 34 -33.02 -49.77 4.71
CA SER A 34 -32.53 -50.99 4.19
C SER A 34 -31.73 -50.87 2.91
N VAL A 35 -30.54 -51.44 2.95
CA VAL A 35 -29.63 -51.59 1.82
C VAL A 35 -30.33 -52.38 0.71
N SER A 36 -30.82 -51.68 -0.31
CA SER A 36 -31.18 -52.30 -1.58
C SER A 36 -29.91 -52.77 -2.26
N HIS A 37 -29.89 -54.03 -2.62
CA HIS A 37 -28.83 -54.67 -3.39
C HIS A 37 -28.41 -53.79 -4.58
N ILE A 38 -27.23 -53.21 -4.48
CA ILE A 38 -26.52 -52.58 -5.61
C ILE A 38 -26.05 -53.72 -6.45
N HIS A 39 -26.73 -53.98 -7.56
CA HIS A 39 -26.20 -54.80 -8.62
C HIS A 39 -24.84 -54.22 -9.02
N PRO A 40 -23.75 -55.05 -9.04
CA PRO A 40 -22.49 -54.60 -9.60
C PRO A 40 -22.72 -54.29 -11.08
N LEU A 41 -22.54 -53.06 -11.48
CA LEU A 41 -22.48 -52.64 -12.88
C LEU A 41 -21.35 -53.43 -13.57
N PRO A 42 -21.67 -54.29 -14.56
CA PRO A 42 -20.63 -54.95 -15.34
C PRO A 42 -20.03 -53.87 -16.25
N GLY A 43 -18.80 -53.48 -16.01
CA GLY A 43 -18.14 -52.59 -16.95
C GLY A 43 -17.03 -51.67 -16.43
N ALA A 44 -16.52 -51.90 -15.24
CA ALA A 44 -15.39 -51.07 -14.71
C ALA A 44 -13.99 -51.72 -15.00
N GLU A 45 -13.89 -52.61 -15.96
CA GLU A 45 -12.58 -53.12 -16.45
C GLU A 45 -12.13 -52.34 -17.69
N ARG A 46 -11.87 -51.03 -17.54
CA ARG A 46 -11.12 -50.26 -18.55
C ARG A 46 -9.82 -49.70 -17.97
N HIS A 47 -9.03 -50.56 -17.34
CA HIS A 47 -7.68 -50.23 -16.88
C HIS A 47 -6.59 -50.67 -17.88
N GLY A 48 -6.85 -50.60 -19.19
CA GLY A 48 -5.93 -51.09 -20.20
C GLY A 48 -5.38 -50.08 -21.21
N TRP A 49 -5.60 -48.76 -21.06
CA TRP A 49 -5.27 -47.80 -22.13
C TRP A 49 -4.04 -46.93 -21.93
N LEU A 50 -3.45 -46.94 -20.78
CA LEU A 50 -2.17 -46.25 -20.58
C LEU A 50 -1.02 -47.25 -20.89
N THR A 51 -0.70 -47.39 -22.17
CA THR A 51 0.52 -48.10 -22.52
C THR A 51 1.72 -47.41 -21.86
N PRO A 52 2.68 -48.13 -21.27
CA PRO A 52 3.83 -47.51 -20.57
C PRO A 52 4.57 -46.50 -21.46
N ARG A 53 4.50 -46.67 -22.78
CA ARG A 53 5.06 -45.73 -23.76
C ARG A 53 4.38 -44.36 -23.73
N LEU A 54 3.05 -44.29 -23.55
CA LEU A 54 2.31 -43.03 -23.46
C LEU A 54 2.62 -42.29 -22.16
N ILE A 55 2.76 -43.00 -21.05
CA ILE A 55 3.16 -42.40 -19.77
C ILE A 55 4.57 -41.83 -19.88
N VAL A 56 5.51 -42.53 -20.46
CA VAL A 56 6.88 -42.04 -20.66
C VAL A 56 6.91 -40.85 -21.59
N LEU A 57 6.13 -40.85 -22.68
CA LEU A 57 6.04 -39.70 -23.60
C LEU A 57 5.46 -38.45 -22.91
N THR A 58 4.37 -38.62 -22.14
CA THR A 58 3.75 -37.55 -21.38
C THR A 58 4.73 -36.95 -20.38
N LEU A 59 5.43 -37.78 -19.61
CA LEU A 59 6.44 -37.36 -18.65
C LEU A 59 7.59 -36.61 -19.33
N ALA A 60 8.05 -37.12 -20.49
CA ALA A 60 9.10 -36.47 -21.26
C ALA A 60 8.70 -35.07 -21.74
N ILE A 61 7.45 -34.86 -22.20
CA ILE A 61 6.95 -33.54 -22.61
C ILE A 61 6.88 -32.60 -21.43
N ILE A 62 6.42 -33.05 -20.26
CA ILE A 62 6.36 -32.22 -19.04
C ILE A 62 7.77 -31.83 -18.60
N LEU A 63 8.72 -32.76 -18.61
CA LEU A 63 10.13 -32.49 -18.27
C LEU A 63 10.77 -31.51 -19.25
N LEU A 64 10.48 -31.66 -20.54
CA LEU A 64 10.97 -30.75 -21.58
C LEU A 64 10.39 -29.34 -21.38
N GLY A 65 9.11 -29.21 -21.04
CA GLY A 65 8.46 -27.97 -20.70
C GLY A 65 9.09 -27.33 -19.46
N ALA A 66 9.33 -28.10 -18.42
CA ALA A 66 10.01 -27.63 -17.21
C ALA A 66 11.44 -27.16 -17.49
N ALA A 67 12.20 -27.92 -18.28
CA ALA A 67 13.56 -27.55 -18.69
C ALA A 67 13.59 -26.27 -19.54
N ALA A 68 12.64 -26.10 -20.46
CA ALA A 68 12.50 -24.89 -21.26
C ALA A 68 12.13 -23.68 -20.38
N GLY A 69 11.23 -23.85 -19.39
CA GLY A 69 10.89 -22.80 -18.42
C GLY A 69 12.09 -22.39 -17.57
N LEU A 70 12.90 -23.36 -17.11
CA LEU A 70 14.13 -23.09 -16.37
C LEU A 70 15.18 -22.37 -17.24
N ALA A 71 15.40 -22.86 -18.46
CA ALA A 71 16.33 -22.22 -19.40
C ALA A 71 15.92 -20.79 -19.72
N GLY A 72 14.63 -20.53 -19.94
CA GLY A 72 14.09 -19.19 -20.11
C GLY A 72 14.38 -18.29 -18.92
N ALA A 73 14.19 -18.79 -17.69
CA ALA A 73 14.49 -18.02 -16.47
C ALA A 73 15.98 -17.68 -16.28
N LEU A 74 16.88 -18.51 -16.81
CA LEU A 74 18.33 -18.28 -16.73
C LEU A 74 18.83 -17.27 -17.77
N VAL A 75 18.15 -17.17 -18.93
CA VAL A 75 18.51 -16.25 -20.03
C VAL A 75 17.92 -14.85 -19.83
N LEU A 76 16.77 -14.73 -19.15
CA LEU A 76 16.17 -13.42 -18.92
C LEU A 76 17.01 -12.56 -17.96
N PRO A 77 17.06 -11.23 -18.19
CA PRO A 77 17.80 -10.31 -17.33
C PRO A 77 17.25 -10.35 -15.89
N LYS A 78 18.16 -10.48 -14.95
CA LYS A 78 17.82 -10.52 -13.53
C LYS A 78 17.44 -9.13 -13.05
N THR A 79 16.37 -9.04 -12.26
CA THR A 79 15.94 -7.82 -11.58
C THR A 79 16.17 -7.99 -10.09
N TYR A 80 16.89 -7.04 -9.51
CA TYR A 80 17.19 -7.02 -8.07
C TYR A 80 16.27 -6.04 -7.37
N GLY A 81 15.93 -6.33 -6.12
CA GLY A 81 15.09 -5.48 -5.28
C GLY A 81 15.87 -4.87 -4.13
N ALA A 82 15.44 -3.71 -3.71
CA ALA A 82 15.78 -3.13 -2.41
C ALA A 82 14.49 -2.81 -1.67
N ARG A 83 14.52 -2.85 -0.33
CA ARG A 83 13.35 -2.64 0.53
C ARG A 83 13.67 -1.67 1.65
N ALA A 84 12.69 -0.83 2.01
CA ALA A 84 12.73 0.04 3.18
C ALA A 84 11.34 0.05 3.84
N GLU A 85 11.31 0.36 5.12
CA GLU A 85 10.08 0.49 5.88
C GLU A 85 10.01 1.88 6.49
N ILE A 86 8.88 2.54 6.29
CA ILE A 86 8.62 3.90 6.75
C ILE A 86 7.45 3.85 7.71
N LEU A 87 7.67 4.23 8.96
CA LEU A 87 6.61 4.42 9.93
C LEU A 87 5.92 5.77 9.66
N TYR A 88 4.63 5.74 9.40
CA TYR A 88 3.81 6.94 9.32
C TYR A 88 3.13 7.17 10.67
N SER A 89 3.52 8.25 11.36
CA SER A 89 2.85 8.69 12.57
C SER A 89 1.66 9.56 12.17
N ALA A 90 0.50 8.92 11.98
CA ALA A 90 -0.74 9.69 11.86
C ALA A 90 -0.88 10.57 13.11
N SER A 91 -1.20 11.86 12.94
CA SER A 91 -1.55 12.75 14.05
C SER A 91 -2.50 11.98 14.95
N GLN A 92 -2.16 11.85 16.25
CA GLN A 92 -2.86 10.96 17.18
C GLN A 92 -4.37 11.16 17.03
N PRO A 93 -5.16 10.11 16.85
CA PRO A 93 -6.60 10.22 16.93
C PRO A 93 -6.90 10.75 18.33
N GLN A 94 -7.51 11.92 18.41
CA GLN A 94 -8.27 12.28 19.61
C GLN A 94 -9.08 11.03 19.97
N GLN A 95 -9.03 10.60 21.23
CA GLN A 95 -9.68 9.39 21.74
C GLN A 95 -11.04 9.18 21.07
N GLY A 96 -11.14 8.21 20.15
CA GLY A 96 -12.32 7.97 19.33
C GLY A 96 -12.13 8.11 17.81
N GLY A 97 -10.89 8.17 17.31
CA GLY A 97 -10.61 8.28 15.86
C GLY A 97 -11.18 7.10 15.08
N ASP A 98 -11.95 7.45 14.03
CA ASP A 98 -12.54 6.49 13.10
C ASP A 98 -11.41 5.73 12.35
N PRO A 99 -11.35 4.38 12.44
CA PRO A 99 -10.38 3.57 11.71
C PRO A 99 -10.35 3.89 10.20
N LEU A 100 -11.49 4.26 9.62
CA LEU A 100 -11.60 4.66 8.22
C LEU A 100 -10.81 5.94 7.89
N GLN A 101 -10.61 6.85 8.84
CA GLN A 101 -9.80 8.04 8.61
C GLN A 101 -8.31 7.70 8.55
N GLN A 102 -7.86 6.76 9.37
CA GLN A 102 -6.49 6.28 9.38
C GLN A 102 -6.12 5.60 8.06
N ASP A 103 -6.99 4.73 7.56
CA ASP A 103 -6.81 4.06 6.27
C ASP A 103 -6.74 5.05 5.11
N ARG A 104 -7.58 6.08 5.13
CA ARG A 104 -7.55 7.15 4.12
C ARG A 104 -6.24 7.96 4.17
N GLN A 105 -5.74 8.25 5.36
CA GLN A 105 -4.47 8.97 5.52
C GLN A 105 -3.31 8.13 4.96
N LEU A 106 -3.23 6.85 5.31
CA LEU A 106 -2.21 5.94 4.79
C LEU A 106 -2.29 5.79 3.27
N SER A 107 -3.51 5.63 2.73
CA SER A 107 -3.72 5.57 1.28
C SER A 107 -3.26 6.85 0.58
N THR A 108 -3.49 8.02 1.19
CA THR A 108 -3.00 9.31 0.68
C THR A 108 -1.47 9.35 0.68
N GLN A 109 -0.80 8.78 1.68
CA GLN A 109 0.66 8.71 1.73
C GLN A 109 1.23 7.79 0.65
N LEU A 110 0.56 6.68 0.32
CA LEU A 110 0.95 5.84 -0.80
C LEU A 110 0.89 6.60 -2.14
N VAL A 111 -0.19 7.36 -2.35
CA VAL A 111 -0.34 8.20 -3.54
C VAL A 111 0.73 9.28 -3.58
N LEU A 112 1.03 9.92 -2.43
CA LEU A 112 2.08 10.93 -2.34
C LEU A 112 3.45 10.34 -2.69
N LEU A 113 3.79 9.16 -2.16
CA LEU A 113 5.06 8.48 -2.40
C LEU A 113 5.26 8.19 -3.90
N LYS A 114 4.19 7.74 -4.58
CA LYS A 114 4.19 7.49 -6.02
C LYS A 114 3.94 8.73 -6.87
N SER A 115 3.80 9.89 -6.26
CA SER A 115 3.51 11.13 -6.98
C SER A 115 4.70 11.63 -7.80
N ARG A 116 4.39 12.43 -8.81
CA ARG A 116 5.40 13.13 -9.62
C ARG A 116 6.25 14.09 -8.80
N ALA A 117 5.76 14.56 -7.66
CA ALA A 117 6.52 15.40 -6.74
C ALA A 117 7.70 14.65 -6.09
N VAL A 118 7.53 13.36 -5.81
CA VAL A 118 8.57 12.51 -5.21
C VAL A 118 9.42 11.83 -6.29
N LEU A 119 8.80 11.14 -7.24
CA LEU A 119 9.51 10.34 -8.24
C LEU A 119 10.05 11.16 -9.43
N GLY A 120 9.41 12.30 -9.77
CA GLY A 120 9.80 13.13 -10.91
C GLY A 120 11.25 13.62 -10.87
N PRO A 121 11.71 14.27 -9.79
CA PRO A 121 13.10 14.71 -9.67
C PRO A 121 14.12 13.57 -9.72
N ILE A 122 13.74 12.37 -9.23
CA ILE A 122 14.60 11.19 -9.24
C ILE A 122 14.72 10.63 -10.65
N ALA A 123 13.59 10.49 -11.35
CA ALA A 123 13.54 10.05 -12.75
C ALA A 123 14.40 10.97 -13.63
N GLN A 124 14.27 12.28 -13.46
CA GLN A 124 15.06 13.27 -14.19
C GLN A 124 16.58 13.13 -13.91
N LYS A 125 16.97 12.95 -12.64
CA LYS A 125 18.40 12.73 -12.28
C LYS A 125 18.95 11.43 -12.84
N GLN A 126 18.12 10.40 -13.02
CA GLN A 126 18.50 9.11 -13.60
C GLN A 126 18.41 9.10 -15.14
N GLY A 127 17.95 10.19 -15.78
CA GLY A 127 17.74 10.25 -17.23
C GLY A 127 16.64 9.32 -17.73
N ARG A 128 15.66 9.00 -16.88
CA ARG A 128 14.56 8.07 -17.15
C ARG A 128 13.21 8.80 -17.19
N TRP A 129 12.22 8.18 -17.82
CA TRP A 129 10.83 8.65 -17.75
C TRP A 129 10.24 8.35 -16.38
N TYR A 130 9.36 9.23 -15.90
CA TYR A 130 8.64 9.04 -14.63
C TYR A 130 7.87 7.71 -14.62
N GLU A 131 7.20 7.38 -15.71
CA GLU A 131 6.37 6.19 -15.87
C GLU A 131 7.16 4.89 -15.75
N ASP A 132 8.43 4.89 -16.12
CA ASP A 132 9.31 3.73 -15.97
C ASP A 132 9.78 3.58 -14.52
N LEU A 133 10.11 4.70 -13.87
CA LEU A 133 10.46 4.68 -12.45
C LEU A 133 9.26 4.28 -11.57
N ASP A 134 8.04 4.74 -11.91
CA ASP A 134 6.81 4.38 -11.19
C ASP A 134 6.50 2.87 -11.24
N LYS A 135 6.83 2.18 -12.35
CA LYS A 135 6.72 0.72 -12.46
C LYS A 135 7.74 -0.02 -11.60
N ASP A 136 8.94 0.55 -11.48
CA ASP A 136 10.03 -0.04 -10.72
C ASP A 136 9.92 0.20 -9.21
N VAL A 137 9.10 1.16 -8.78
CA VAL A 137 8.86 1.47 -7.36
C VAL A 137 7.49 0.97 -6.94
N THR A 138 7.46 0.08 -5.97
CA THR A 138 6.21 -0.43 -5.37
C THR A 138 6.11 0.04 -3.93
N ALA A 139 4.92 0.43 -3.50
CA ALA A 139 4.65 0.80 -2.13
C ALA A 139 3.37 0.09 -1.65
N SER A 140 3.43 -0.47 -0.45
CA SER A 140 2.31 -1.17 0.18
C SER A 140 2.29 -0.89 1.68
N ILE A 141 1.11 -0.99 2.28
CA ILE A 141 0.96 -0.91 3.73
C ILE A 141 1.07 -2.33 4.28
N LEU A 142 1.89 -2.51 5.32
CA LEU A 142 1.95 -3.78 6.05
C LEU A 142 0.63 -3.98 6.80
N GLU A 143 0.09 -5.20 6.75
CA GLU A 143 -1.21 -5.52 7.33
C GLU A 143 -1.31 -5.07 8.79
N ASN A 144 -2.42 -4.39 9.12
CA ASN A 144 -2.74 -3.87 10.46
C ASN A 144 -1.66 -2.98 11.08
N SER A 145 -0.91 -2.23 10.27
CA SER A 145 0.15 -1.35 10.76
C SER A 145 0.14 0.02 10.07
N ASN A 146 0.83 0.99 10.69
CA ASN A 146 1.10 2.31 10.10
C ASN A 146 2.43 2.31 9.33
N VAL A 147 2.91 1.14 8.92
CA VAL A 147 4.19 0.99 8.23
C VAL A 147 3.95 0.87 6.73
N ILE A 148 4.58 1.75 5.99
CA ILE A 148 4.63 1.72 4.53
C ILE A 148 5.91 0.99 4.13
N GLN A 149 5.77 -0.16 3.49
CA GLN A 149 6.87 -0.88 2.87
C GLN A 149 7.06 -0.34 1.46
N VAL A 150 8.29 0.07 1.15
CA VAL A 150 8.68 0.57 -0.17
C VAL A 150 9.72 -0.35 -0.76
N GLU A 151 9.52 -0.76 -2.00
CA GLU A 151 10.47 -1.57 -2.75
C GLU A 151 10.84 -0.86 -4.05
N ALA A 152 12.12 -0.91 -4.40
CA ALA A 152 12.62 -0.43 -5.69
C ALA A 152 13.31 -1.58 -6.42
N HIS A 153 13.05 -1.68 -7.71
CA HIS A 153 13.60 -2.71 -8.58
C HIS A 153 14.58 -2.10 -9.60
N ALA A 154 15.69 -2.81 -9.85
CA ALA A 154 16.67 -2.40 -10.85
C ALA A 154 17.45 -3.61 -11.40
N SER A 155 18.23 -3.38 -12.46
CA SER A 155 19.09 -4.42 -13.06
C SER A 155 20.27 -4.85 -12.18
N THR A 156 20.62 -4.07 -11.15
CA THR A 156 21.69 -4.38 -10.19
C THR A 156 21.26 -4.03 -8.76
N GLN A 157 21.80 -4.74 -7.76
CA GLN A 157 21.54 -4.46 -6.35
C GLN A 157 21.91 -3.01 -5.94
N PRO A 158 23.09 -2.47 -6.32
CA PRO A 158 23.44 -1.11 -5.96
C PRO A 158 22.49 -0.07 -6.58
N ALA A 159 22.03 -0.28 -7.82
CA ALA A 159 21.09 0.63 -8.47
C ALA A 159 19.71 0.61 -7.80
N ALA A 160 19.21 -0.56 -7.40
CA ALA A 160 17.96 -0.69 -6.64
C ALA A 160 18.06 0.04 -5.28
N LEU A 161 19.15 -0.18 -4.56
CA LEU A 161 19.40 0.47 -3.28
C LEU A 161 19.50 1.99 -3.39
N GLN A 162 20.26 2.49 -4.38
CA GLN A 162 20.40 3.92 -4.64
C GLN A 162 19.08 4.57 -5.01
N THR A 163 18.29 3.91 -5.86
CA THR A 163 16.95 4.38 -6.24
C THR A 163 16.05 4.46 -5.02
N LEU A 164 16.03 3.41 -4.19
CA LEU A 164 15.22 3.38 -2.98
C LEU A 164 15.62 4.45 -1.96
N GLN A 165 16.93 4.67 -1.76
CA GLN A 165 17.45 5.75 -0.90
C GLN A 165 16.97 7.12 -1.41
N ALA A 166 17.06 7.35 -2.72
CA ALA A 166 16.59 8.59 -3.32
C ALA A 166 15.07 8.80 -3.12
N VAL A 167 14.27 7.74 -3.32
CA VAL A 167 12.81 7.76 -3.11
C VAL A 167 12.47 8.03 -1.65
N THR A 168 13.09 7.33 -0.73
CA THR A 168 12.86 7.50 0.71
C THR A 168 13.18 8.93 1.14
N ASN A 169 14.34 9.46 0.74
CA ASN A 169 14.75 10.83 1.09
C ASN A 169 13.80 11.88 0.46
N ALA A 170 13.43 11.71 -0.80
CA ALA A 170 12.49 12.63 -1.46
C ALA A 170 11.10 12.60 -0.82
N TYR A 171 10.62 11.40 -0.46
CA TYR A 171 9.34 11.25 0.24
C TYR A 171 9.37 11.94 1.61
N LEU A 172 10.40 11.70 2.42
CA LEU A 172 10.54 12.34 3.74
C LEU A 172 10.62 13.87 3.62
N ALA A 173 11.32 14.38 2.61
CA ALA A 173 11.39 15.81 2.35
C ALA A 173 10.03 16.41 1.99
N VAL A 174 9.19 15.71 1.21
CA VAL A 174 7.86 16.15 0.84
C VAL A 174 6.86 15.96 1.99
N ALA A 175 6.89 14.80 2.66
CA ALA A 175 6.01 14.48 3.78
C ALA A 175 6.27 15.37 5.01
N GLY A 176 7.52 15.76 5.23
CA GLY A 176 7.93 16.66 6.32
C GLY A 176 7.65 18.13 6.04
N GLN A 177 7.16 18.51 4.86
CA GLN A 177 6.82 19.90 4.58
C GLN A 177 5.60 20.34 5.40
N PRO A 178 5.63 21.57 5.95
CA PRO A 178 4.48 22.13 6.62
C PRO A 178 3.24 22.08 5.73
N SER A 179 2.09 21.78 6.29
CA SER A 179 0.82 21.80 5.55
C SER A 179 0.63 23.15 4.84
N GLY A 180 -0.14 23.16 3.73
CA GLY A 180 -0.44 24.41 3.02
C GLY A 180 -1.05 25.47 3.93
N VAL A 181 -1.81 25.05 4.95
CA VAL A 181 -2.37 25.93 5.98
C VAL A 181 -1.26 26.54 6.84
N ALA A 182 -0.33 25.74 7.35
CA ALA A 182 0.78 26.23 8.16
C ALA A 182 1.68 27.20 7.37
N ARG A 183 1.98 26.89 6.10
CA ARG A 183 2.72 27.82 5.21
C ARG A 183 1.99 29.14 5.00
N ASN A 184 0.68 29.10 4.76
CA ASN A 184 -0.13 30.31 4.58
C ASN A 184 -0.13 31.16 5.84
N LEU A 185 -0.30 30.57 7.03
CA LEU A 185 -0.25 31.27 8.31
C LEU A 185 1.12 31.90 8.59
N THR A 186 2.22 31.20 8.27
CA THR A 186 3.58 31.78 8.41
C THR A 186 3.80 32.94 7.46
N THR A 187 3.29 32.89 6.22
CA THR A 187 3.34 34.00 5.27
C THR A 187 2.52 35.21 5.80
N GLN A 188 1.29 34.97 6.25
CA GLN A 188 0.46 36.03 6.84
C GLN A 188 1.11 36.64 8.10
N LEU A 189 1.77 35.85 8.93
CA LEU A 189 2.50 36.33 10.09
C LEU A 189 3.67 37.22 9.67
N ALA A 190 4.43 36.85 8.64
CA ALA A 190 5.52 37.67 8.12
C ALA A 190 5.04 39.00 7.57
N GLU A 191 3.95 39.01 6.79
CA GLU A 191 3.31 40.24 6.27
C GLU A 191 2.80 41.14 7.41
N THR A 192 2.14 40.54 8.42
CA THR A 192 1.64 41.29 9.59
C THR A 192 2.79 41.92 10.35
N ARG A 193 3.91 41.21 10.59
CA ARG A 193 5.12 41.72 11.22
C ARG A 193 5.73 42.90 10.45
N GLN A 194 5.78 42.77 9.13
CA GLN A 194 6.27 43.85 8.28
C GLN A 194 5.41 45.09 8.41
N ASN A 195 4.06 44.98 8.42
CA ASN A 195 3.15 46.07 8.65
C ASN A 195 3.33 46.69 10.05
N THR A 196 3.45 45.87 11.08
CA THR A 196 3.72 46.30 12.45
C THR A 196 5.00 47.12 12.51
N ALA A 197 6.09 46.68 11.91
CA ALA A 197 7.37 47.40 11.87
C ALA A 197 7.26 48.76 11.14
N GLN A 198 6.51 48.78 10.02
CA GLN A 198 6.25 50.05 9.31
C GLN A 198 5.47 51.05 10.16
N LEU A 199 4.42 50.60 10.86
CA LEU A 199 3.65 51.45 11.77
C LEU A 199 4.48 51.95 12.95
N GLN A 200 5.34 51.09 13.54
CA GLN A 200 6.27 51.48 14.60
C GLN A 200 7.26 52.56 14.14
N THR A 201 7.70 52.52 12.88
CA THR A 201 8.60 53.53 12.31
C THR A 201 7.82 54.83 11.97
N ARG A 202 6.56 54.70 11.52
CA ARG A 202 5.72 55.82 11.11
C ARG A 202 5.20 56.65 12.29
N ILE A 203 4.88 56.05 13.43
CA ILE A 203 4.33 56.72 14.61
C ILE A 203 5.24 57.84 15.14
N PRO A 204 6.57 57.66 15.34
CA PRO A 204 7.46 58.74 15.74
C PRO A 204 7.48 59.91 14.75
N GLN A 205 7.42 59.61 13.45
CA GLN A 205 7.36 60.61 12.38
C GLN A 205 6.05 61.43 12.47
N LEU A 206 4.91 60.77 12.72
CA LEU A 206 3.64 61.41 12.92
C LEU A 206 3.63 62.27 14.20
N VAL A 207 4.26 61.81 15.28
CA VAL A 207 4.41 62.61 16.52
C VAL A 207 5.14 63.89 16.21
N SER A 208 6.27 63.86 15.52
CA SER A 208 7.04 65.05 15.13
C SER A 208 6.23 65.97 14.18
N ALA A 209 5.48 65.39 13.25
CA ALA A 209 4.64 66.15 12.32
C ALA A 209 3.46 66.85 13.01
N VAL A 210 2.85 66.22 14.02
CA VAL A 210 1.79 66.86 14.84
C VAL A 210 2.37 67.99 15.65
N LEU A 211 3.54 67.82 16.26
CA LEU A 211 4.21 68.93 17.00
C LEU A 211 4.60 70.06 16.10
N ALA A 212 4.91 69.84 14.84
CA ALA A 212 5.21 70.84 13.83
C ALA A 212 3.93 71.48 13.19
N GLY A 213 2.74 70.97 13.56
CA GLY A 213 1.46 71.43 13.00
C GLY A 213 1.19 71.00 11.56
N THR A 214 1.97 70.04 11.03
CA THR A 214 1.85 69.50 9.65
C THR A 214 1.02 68.23 9.55
N ALA A 215 0.64 67.64 10.68
CA ALA A 215 -0.26 66.49 10.76
C ALA A 215 -1.31 66.71 11.87
N THR A 216 -2.41 65.94 11.80
CA THR A 216 -3.50 66.04 12.78
C THR A 216 -3.36 65.03 13.90
N GLN A 217 -3.82 65.28 15.10
CA GLN A 217 -3.87 64.34 16.21
C GLN A 217 -4.65 63.09 15.82
N ALA A 218 -5.73 63.21 15.05
CA ALA A 218 -6.53 62.12 14.56
C ALA A 218 -5.71 61.13 13.72
N SER A 219 -4.76 61.59 12.88
CA SER A 219 -3.90 60.74 12.09
C SER A 219 -2.90 59.93 12.94
N LEU A 220 -2.46 60.47 14.07
CA LEU A 220 -1.61 59.78 15.03
C LEU A 220 -2.39 58.70 15.80
N ASP A 221 -3.61 59.06 16.24
CA ASP A 221 -4.48 58.11 16.96
C ASP A 221 -4.93 56.95 16.06
N ASP A 222 -5.21 57.21 14.77
CA ASP A 222 -5.50 56.19 13.79
C ASP A 222 -4.29 55.24 13.58
N ALA A 223 -3.07 55.79 13.45
CA ALA A 223 -1.87 54.96 13.32
C ALA A 223 -1.60 54.10 14.57
N ARG A 224 -1.91 54.62 15.77
CA ARG A 224 -1.81 53.85 17.03
C ARG A 224 -2.86 52.72 17.08
N ALA A 225 -4.10 53.00 16.67
CA ALA A 225 -5.16 52.01 16.60
C ALA A 225 -4.82 50.90 15.60
N GLN A 226 -4.27 51.25 14.42
CA GLN A 226 -3.79 50.29 13.45
C GLN A 226 -2.63 49.43 14.00
N LEU A 227 -1.69 50.02 14.76
CA LEU A 227 -0.61 49.28 15.41
C LEU A 227 -1.16 48.26 16.42
N ALA A 228 -2.11 48.69 17.28
CA ALA A 228 -2.74 47.79 18.25
C ALA A 228 -3.43 46.62 17.55
N ALA A 229 -4.22 46.88 16.51
CA ALA A 229 -4.91 45.88 15.74
C ALA A 229 -3.93 44.90 15.04
N SER A 230 -2.78 45.40 14.53
CA SER A 230 -1.77 44.53 13.89
C SER A 230 -1.03 43.65 14.90
N LEU A 231 -0.77 44.14 16.11
CA LEU A 231 -0.19 43.35 17.21
C LEU A 231 -1.16 42.27 17.70
N ASP A 232 -2.44 42.58 17.82
CA ASP A 232 -3.45 41.55 18.17
C ASP A 232 -3.57 40.49 17.10
N ARG A 233 -3.51 40.87 15.83
CA ARG A 233 -3.51 39.92 14.70
C ARG A 233 -2.24 39.05 14.70
N GLU A 234 -1.08 39.65 14.96
CA GLU A 234 0.19 38.92 15.07
C GLU A 234 0.10 37.83 16.16
N LYS A 235 -0.40 38.22 17.36
CA LYS A 235 -0.60 37.29 18.48
C LYS A 235 -1.57 36.16 18.12
N ALA A 236 -2.69 36.51 17.48
CA ALA A 236 -3.67 35.47 17.05
C ALA A 236 -3.09 34.49 16.03
N LEU A 237 -2.32 35.00 15.04
CA LEU A 237 -1.63 34.14 14.07
C LEU A 237 -0.56 33.26 14.74
N GLN A 238 0.22 33.81 15.68
CA GLN A 238 1.21 33.08 16.45
C GLN A 238 0.55 31.94 17.24
N THR A 239 -0.52 32.25 17.99
CA THR A 239 -1.28 31.23 18.74
C THR A 239 -1.82 30.15 17.83
N ARG A 240 -2.30 30.50 16.63
CA ARG A 240 -2.80 29.50 15.66
C ARG A 240 -1.71 28.61 15.11
N ILE A 241 -0.51 29.18 14.85
CA ILE A 241 0.66 28.40 14.42
C ILE A 241 1.11 27.47 15.55
N ASP A 242 1.15 27.97 16.80
CA ASP A 242 1.54 27.16 17.96
C ASP A 242 0.53 26.03 18.21
N GLU A 243 -0.79 26.27 18.04
CA GLU A 243 -1.83 25.25 18.11
C GLU A 243 -1.63 24.16 17.06
N ILE A 244 -1.33 24.55 15.80
CA ILE A 244 -1.05 23.59 14.73
C ILE A 244 0.22 22.80 15.03
N ASN A 245 1.26 23.45 15.54
CA ASN A 245 2.49 22.79 15.94
C ASN A 245 2.28 21.82 17.11
N LEU A 246 1.48 22.20 18.10
CA LEU A 246 1.14 21.34 19.24
C LEU A 246 0.28 20.13 18.83
N THR A 247 -0.69 20.34 17.94
CA THR A 247 -1.52 19.25 17.41
C THR A 247 -0.79 18.38 16.39
N GLY A 248 0.22 18.93 15.69
CA GLY A 248 1.12 18.19 14.77
C GLY A 248 2.37 17.60 15.42
N GLN A 249 2.62 17.83 16.70
CA GLN A 249 3.89 17.60 17.40
C GLN A 249 4.11 16.19 17.93
N SER A 250 3.61 15.18 17.27
CA SER A 250 4.09 13.82 17.59
C SER A 250 5.28 13.39 16.73
N GLY A 251 6.22 14.30 16.45
CA GLY A 251 7.38 14.04 15.61
C GLY A 251 7.12 14.24 14.10
N PRO A 252 8.13 14.02 13.25
CA PRO A 252 7.92 14.07 11.81
C PRO A 252 6.85 13.05 11.39
N PRO A 253 5.93 13.43 10.47
CA PRO A 253 4.80 12.58 10.08
C PRO A 253 5.23 11.24 9.47
N ALA A 254 6.48 11.12 9.04
CA ALA A 254 7.07 9.91 8.51
C ALA A 254 8.50 9.74 9.02
N GLN A 255 8.85 8.54 9.47
CA GLN A 255 10.18 8.17 9.95
C GLN A 255 10.63 6.86 9.30
N VAL A 256 11.92 6.75 8.99
CA VAL A 256 12.48 5.48 8.52
C VAL A 256 12.53 4.51 9.71
N LEU A 257 11.75 3.44 9.63
CA LEU A 257 11.78 2.35 10.60
C LEU A 257 12.92 1.38 10.28
N THR A 258 12.99 0.95 9.03
CA THR A 258 14.08 0.10 8.54
C THR A 258 14.77 0.84 7.38
N PRO A 259 16.08 1.16 7.53
CA PRO A 259 16.84 1.79 6.45
C PRO A 259 16.80 0.98 5.15
N PRO A 260 16.93 1.61 3.98
CA PRO A 260 17.00 0.91 2.71
C PRO A 260 18.09 -0.17 2.70
N TYR A 261 17.73 -1.39 2.37
CA TYR A 261 18.61 -2.55 2.24
C TYR A 261 18.34 -3.33 0.96
N SER A 262 19.36 -3.97 0.40
CA SER A 262 19.22 -4.80 -0.79
C SER A 262 18.73 -6.18 -0.43
N LEU A 263 17.82 -6.73 -1.25
CA LEU A 263 17.41 -8.13 -1.14
C LEU A 263 18.54 -9.02 -1.68
N PRO A 264 18.88 -10.14 -0.98
CA PRO A 264 19.98 -11.01 -1.39
C PRO A 264 19.71 -11.71 -2.72
N ASP A 265 18.45 -12.10 -2.97
CA ASP A 265 18.04 -12.83 -4.15
C ASP A 265 17.39 -11.92 -5.21
N PRO A 266 17.57 -12.23 -6.51
CA PRO A 266 16.87 -11.53 -7.57
C PRO A 266 15.35 -11.72 -7.44
N VAL A 267 14.60 -10.63 -7.56
CA VAL A 267 13.14 -10.65 -7.46
C VAL A 267 12.50 -11.30 -8.68
N SER A 268 13.15 -11.16 -9.85
CA SER A 268 12.68 -11.75 -11.13
C SER A 268 13.89 -12.06 -12.02
N PRO A 269 13.79 -13.10 -12.86
CA PRO A 269 12.81 -14.18 -12.82
C PRO A 269 13.07 -15.13 -11.62
N ARG A 270 12.01 -15.70 -11.06
CA ARG A 270 12.12 -16.73 -10.01
C ARG A 270 12.18 -18.12 -10.66
N PRO A 271 13.34 -18.80 -10.63
CA PRO A 271 13.51 -20.10 -11.32
C PRO A 271 12.42 -21.14 -10.97
N PRO A 272 12.01 -21.33 -9.70
CA PRO A 272 11.01 -22.33 -9.38
C PRO A 272 9.63 -22.04 -9.98
N ILE A 273 9.25 -20.73 -10.07
CA ILE A 273 7.97 -20.33 -10.67
C ILE A 273 8.00 -20.55 -12.19
N ALA A 274 9.09 -20.16 -12.84
CA ALA A 274 9.26 -20.35 -14.30
C ALA A 274 9.26 -21.83 -14.68
N THR A 275 9.93 -22.67 -13.89
CA THR A 275 9.92 -24.14 -14.06
C THR A 275 8.52 -24.71 -13.88
N GLY A 276 7.77 -24.25 -12.87
CA GLY A 276 6.38 -24.67 -12.63
C GLY A 276 5.44 -24.29 -13.78
N ILE A 277 5.56 -23.07 -14.30
CA ILE A 277 4.78 -22.62 -15.47
C ILE A 277 5.14 -23.43 -16.70
N GLY A 278 6.44 -23.70 -16.95
CA GLY A 278 6.91 -24.54 -18.05
C GLY A 278 6.37 -25.98 -17.97
N ALA A 279 6.37 -26.57 -16.77
CA ALA A 279 5.80 -27.89 -16.53
C ALA A 279 4.30 -27.94 -16.79
N LEU A 280 3.55 -26.89 -16.38
CA LEU A 280 2.11 -26.77 -16.59
C LEU A 280 1.78 -26.67 -18.09
N VAL A 281 2.50 -25.85 -18.83
CA VAL A 281 2.35 -25.74 -20.30
C VAL A 281 2.66 -27.09 -20.94
N GLY A 282 3.74 -27.78 -20.52
CA GLY A 282 4.07 -29.12 -20.97
C GLY A 282 2.95 -30.15 -20.72
N ALA A 283 2.31 -30.09 -19.54
CA ALA A 283 1.17 -30.95 -19.19
C ALA A 283 -0.04 -30.70 -20.09
N VAL A 284 -0.36 -29.43 -20.38
CA VAL A 284 -1.46 -29.07 -21.29
C VAL A 284 -1.20 -29.59 -22.71
N VAL A 285 0.02 -29.42 -23.22
CA VAL A 285 0.41 -29.91 -24.55
C VAL A 285 0.33 -31.45 -24.60
N ALA A 286 0.83 -32.12 -23.55
CA ALA A 286 0.75 -33.58 -23.46
C ALA A 286 -0.70 -34.08 -23.43
N GLY A 287 -1.57 -33.44 -22.66
CA GLY A 287 -3.01 -33.74 -22.62
C GLY A 287 -3.71 -33.52 -23.97
N ALA A 288 -3.39 -32.43 -24.67
CA ALA A 288 -3.90 -32.20 -26.01
C ALA A 288 -3.46 -33.27 -27.02
N MET A 289 -2.20 -33.70 -26.99
CA MET A 289 -1.72 -34.80 -27.85
C MET A 289 -2.41 -36.14 -27.57
N LEU A 290 -2.64 -36.45 -26.29
CA LEU A 290 -3.37 -37.68 -25.91
C LEU A 290 -4.80 -37.69 -26.44
N THR A 291 -5.53 -36.55 -26.37
CA THR A 291 -6.91 -36.44 -26.87
C THR A 291 -7.00 -36.53 -28.38
N ILE A 292 -6.04 -35.95 -29.12
CA ILE A 292 -5.97 -36.06 -30.59
C ILE A 292 -5.60 -37.50 -31.00
N GLY A 293 -4.65 -38.12 -30.31
CA GLY A 293 -4.24 -39.51 -30.56
C GLY A 293 -5.38 -40.50 -30.36
N SER A 294 -6.19 -40.36 -29.32
CA SER A 294 -7.35 -41.21 -29.04
C SER A 294 -8.45 -41.08 -30.10
N ARG A 295 -8.67 -39.88 -30.63
CA ARG A 295 -9.66 -39.67 -31.71
C ARG A 295 -9.27 -40.37 -33.04
N ARG A 296 -7.98 -40.37 -33.40
CA ARG A 296 -7.50 -41.03 -34.62
C ARG A 296 -7.57 -42.54 -34.53
N ALA A 297 -7.38 -43.15 -33.36
CA ALA A 297 -7.52 -44.58 -33.16
C ALA A 297 -8.96 -45.09 -33.35
N HIS A 298 -9.96 -44.29 -33.05
CA HIS A 298 -11.36 -44.67 -33.25
C HIS A 298 -11.84 -44.56 -34.71
N THR A 299 -11.25 -43.72 -35.56
CA THR A 299 -11.63 -43.59 -36.98
C THR A 299 -11.09 -44.69 -37.85
N SER A 300 -9.92 -45.32 -37.48
CA SER A 300 -9.35 -46.41 -38.25
C SER A 300 -9.96 -47.83 -37.97
N ALA A 301 -10.70 -47.98 -36.88
CA ALA A 301 -11.36 -49.25 -36.55
C ALA A 301 -12.72 -49.46 -37.23
N GLY A 302 -13.29 -48.44 -37.91
CA GLY A 302 -14.61 -48.48 -38.50
C GLY A 302 -14.69 -48.84 -39.99
N SER A 303 -13.54 -49.07 -40.70
CA SER A 303 -13.53 -49.27 -42.15
C SER A 303 -13.25 -50.72 -42.63
N GLY A 304 -13.40 -51.69 -41.78
CA GLY A 304 -12.97 -53.07 -42.07
C GLY A 304 -14.07 -54.14 -42.02
N THR A 305 -15.32 -53.89 -42.49
CA THR A 305 -16.30 -54.98 -42.71
C THR A 305 -17.31 -54.59 -43.79
N SER A 306 -16.91 -54.74 -45.05
CA SER A 306 -17.89 -54.94 -46.14
C SER A 306 -17.20 -55.77 -47.24
N SER A 307 -17.28 -57.07 -47.19
CA SER A 307 -17.14 -58.01 -48.31
C SER A 307 -18.06 -59.17 -48.08
#